data_daf28ccf250d801a95a3f35debe153af
#
_entry.id   daf28ccf250d801a95a3f35debe153af
#
_cell.length_a   1.000
_cell.length_b   1.000
_cell.length_c   1.000
_cell.angle_alpha   90.00
_cell.angle_beta   90.00
_cell.angle_gamma   90.00
#
_symmetry.space_group_name_H-M   'P 1'
#
loop_
_entity.id
_entity.type
_entity.pdbx_description
1 polymer ?
#
loop_
_entity_poly.entity_id
_entity_poly.type
_entity_poly.pdbx_seq_one_letter_code
_entity_poly.pdbx_strand_id
1 'polypeptide(L)'
;MREDLERDLGCLDLLGCVHGLNERDQMVFQLLQQAEGDLTVDDVADRMDCERSTAYRSISRLLEAGVVVQEQVNYEHGGYYYVYRSRAPEEVAHDMQRLLNDWYAAIGQLIQEFEDRYCRDPEGREKQSIESCL
;
A
#
# COMPACT_ATOMS: atom_id res chain seq x y z
N MET A 1 -13.42 -21.21 6.27
CA MET A 1 -12.42 -20.28 6.72
C MET A 1 -11.41 -19.93 5.64
N ARG A 2 -10.88 -20.93 4.99
CA ARG A 2 -9.94 -20.68 3.91
C ARG A 2 -10.59 -19.95 2.74
N GLU A 3 -11.81 -20.32 2.42
CA GLU A 3 -12.54 -19.66 1.37
C GLU A 3 -12.86 -18.21 1.74
N ASP A 4 -13.12 -17.99 3.02
CA ASP A 4 -13.39 -16.62 3.49
C ASP A 4 -12.14 -15.75 3.37
N LEU A 5 -10.96 -16.33 3.66
CA LEU A 5 -9.72 -15.60 3.51
C LEU A 5 -9.44 -15.26 2.05
N GLU A 6 -9.69 -16.19 1.16
CA GLU A 6 -9.49 -15.95 -0.26
C GLU A 6 -10.46 -14.90 -0.78
N ARG A 7 -11.68 -14.92 -0.27
CA ARG A 7 -12.68 -13.95 -0.66
C ARG A 7 -12.37 -12.57 -0.11
N ASP A 8 -11.87 -12.51 1.14
CA ASP A 8 -11.54 -11.27 1.79
C ASP A 8 -10.27 -10.63 1.23
N LEU A 9 -9.39 -11.48 0.67
CA LEU A 9 -8.16 -11.01 0.04
C LEU A 9 -8.46 -10.51 -1.37
N GLY A 10 -9.14 -9.39 -1.44
CA GLY A 10 -9.43 -8.78 -2.73
C GLY A 10 -8.31 -7.87 -3.18
N CYS A 11 -8.50 -7.28 -4.35
CA CYS A 11 -7.50 -6.38 -4.93
C CYS A 11 -7.20 -5.19 -4.04
N LEU A 12 -8.21 -4.68 -3.35
CA LEU A 12 -8.01 -3.53 -2.46
C LEU A 12 -7.18 -3.87 -1.25
N ASP A 13 -7.24 -5.12 -0.79
CA ASP A 13 -6.46 -5.54 0.37
C ASP A 13 -4.97 -5.50 0.10
N LEU A 14 -4.57 -5.56 -1.17
CA LEU A 14 -3.17 -5.40 -1.52
C LEU A 14 -2.63 -4.06 -1.07
N LEU A 15 -3.45 -3.02 -1.12
CA LEU A 15 -3.02 -1.70 -0.67
C LEU A 15 -2.68 -1.72 0.81
N GLY A 16 -3.43 -2.47 1.59
CA GLY A 16 -3.12 -2.63 3.01
C GLY A 16 -1.83 -3.39 3.23
N CYS A 17 -1.65 -4.50 2.51
CA CYS A 17 -0.48 -5.35 2.67
C CYS A 17 0.80 -4.68 2.17
N VAL A 18 0.73 -4.01 1.04
CA VAL A 18 1.93 -3.46 0.40
C VAL A 18 2.25 -2.07 0.92
N HIS A 19 1.24 -1.23 1.10
CA HIS A 19 1.43 0.17 1.46
C HIS A 19 1.00 0.52 2.88
N GLY A 20 0.50 -0.44 3.64
CA GLY A 20 0.10 -0.21 5.01
C GLY A 20 -1.14 0.66 5.15
N LEU A 21 -2.01 0.65 4.17
CA LEU A 21 -3.21 1.47 4.17
C LEU A 21 -4.35 0.75 4.89
N ASN A 22 -5.09 1.48 5.71
CA ASN A 22 -6.19 0.88 6.44
C ASN A 22 -7.43 0.75 5.57
N GLU A 23 -8.48 0.19 6.15
CA GLU A 23 -9.71 -0.07 5.41
C GLU A 23 -10.35 1.20 4.84
N ARG A 24 -10.38 2.26 5.64
CA ARG A 24 -10.92 3.53 5.16
C ARG A 24 -10.11 4.08 4.00
N ASP A 25 -8.79 3.99 4.09
CA ASP A 25 -7.92 4.45 3.01
C ASP A 25 -8.20 3.69 1.72
N GLN A 26 -8.41 2.39 1.83
CA GLN A 26 -8.73 1.55 0.68
C GLN A 26 -10.06 1.96 0.06
N MET A 27 -11.04 2.29 0.90
CA MET A 27 -12.34 2.73 0.42
C MET A 27 -12.25 4.08 -0.28
N VAL A 28 -11.45 4.99 0.25
CA VAL A 28 -11.23 6.29 -0.38
C VAL A 28 -10.55 6.11 -1.73
N PHE A 29 -9.57 5.23 -1.80
CA PHE A 29 -8.90 4.93 -3.06
C PHE A 29 -9.92 4.42 -4.09
N GLN A 30 -10.76 3.48 -3.68
CA GLN A 30 -11.78 2.94 -4.57
C GLN A 30 -12.75 4.01 -5.04
N LEU A 31 -13.14 4.89 -4.13
CA LEU A 31 -14.01 6.01 -4.45
C LEU A 31 -13.39 6.89 -5.53
N LEU A 32 -12.13 7.24 -5.36
CA LEU A 32 -11.42 8.06 -6.34
C LEU A 32 -11.26 7.34 -7.68
N GLN A 33 -11.03 6.05 -7.61
CA GLN A 33 -10.87 5.22 -8.81
C GLN A 33 -12.15 5.20 -9.64
N GLN A 34 -13.30 5.14 -8.98
CA GLN A 34 -14.59 5.03 -9.64
C GLN A 34 -15.20 6.38 -9.99
N ALA A 35 -14.66 7.45 -9.47
CA ALA A 35 -15.21 8.79 -9.74
C ALA A 35 -15.01 9.16 -11.20
N GLU A 36 -15.98 9.87 -11.75
CA GLU A 36 -15.91 10.32 -13.14
C GLU A 36 -14.94 11.47 -13.33
N GLY A 37 -14.58 12.15 -12.27
CA GLY A 37 -13.64 13.25 -12.34
C GLY A 37 -12.89 13.36 -11.03
N ASP A 38 -12.09 14.39 -10.93
CA ASP A 38 -11.31 14.64 -9.74
C ASP A 38 -12.22 15.11 -8.61
N LEU A 39 -11.87 14.77 -7.38
CA LEU A 39 -12.66 15.13 -6.21
C LEU A 39 -11.85 15.98 -5.25
N THR A 40 -12.52 16.91 -4.58
CA THR A 40 -11.92 17.68 -3.49
C THR A 40 -12.02 16.88 -2.20
N VAL A 41 -11.34 17.37 -1.15
CA VAL A 41 -11.46 16.75 0.18
C VAL A 41 -12.91 16.76 0.64
N ASP A 42 -13.61 17.86 0.40
CA ASP A 42 -15.02 17.98 0.80
C ASP A 42 -15.89 16.98 0.08
N ASP A 43 -15.63 16.76 -1.20
CA ASP A 43 -16.36 15.77 -1.99
C ASP A 43 -16.16 14.37 -1.39
N VAL A 44 -14.93 14.05 -1.03
CA VAL A 44 -14.61 12.76 -0.46
C VAL A 44 -15.28 12.61 0.89
N ALA A 45 -15.22 13.65 1.72
CA ALA A 45 -15.85 13.61 3.05
C ALA A 45 -17.34 13.37 2.94
N ASP A 46 -18.00 14.05 1.99
CA ASP A 46 -19.44 13.90 1.77
C ASP A 46 -19.79 12.48 1.34
N ARG A 47 -19.04 11.93 0.41
CA ARG A 47 -19.32 10.59 -0.11
C ARG A 47 -18.99 9.49 0.88
N MET A 48 -18.00 9.72 1.75
CA MET A 48 -17.63 8.77 2.78
C MET A 48 -18.43 8.96 4.07
N ASP A 49 -19.25 10.00 4.11
CA ASP A 49 -20.04 10.35 5.29
C ASP A 49 -19.16 10.47 6.53
N CYS A 50 -18.11 11.26 6.40
CA CYS A 50 -17.16 11.50 7.48
C CYS A 50 -16.76 12.96 7.51
N GLU A 51 -16.02 13.33 8.55
CA GLU A 51 -15.56 14.70 8.69
C GLU A 51 -14.45 15.01 7.71
N ARG A 52 -14.33 16.28 7.34
CA ARG A 52 -13.31 16.72 6.42
C ARG A 52 -11.90 16.34 6.89
N SER A 53 -11.64 16.49 8.18
CA SER A 53 -10.33 16.14 8.73
C SER A 53 -10.02 14.65 8.59
N THR A 54 -11.04 13.82 8.75
CA THR A 54 -10.87 12.37 8.58
C THR A 54 -10.57 12.02 7.13
N ALA A 55 -11.31 12.64 6.20
CA ALA A 55 -11.08 12.44 4.78
C ALA A 55 -9.68 12.92 4.39
N TYR A 56 -9.28 14.05 4.91
CA TYR A 56 -7.97 14.62 4.60
C TYR A 56 -6.84 13.69 5.07
N ARG A 57 -6.99 13.11 6.24
CA ARG A 57 -5.96 12.19 6.74
C ARG A 57 -5.83 10.94 5.87
N SER A 58 -6.96 10.40 5.42
CA SER A 58 -6.92 9.26 4.49
C SER A 58 -6.25 9.64 3.18
N ILE A 59 -6.63 10.78 2.63
CA ILE A 59 -6.04 11.25 1.38
C ILE A 59 -4.54 11.47 1.54
N SER A 60 -4.11 12.02 2.68
CA SER A 60 -2.70 12.23 2.94
C SER A 60 -1.91 10.93 2.96
N ARG A 61 -2.48 9.89 3.57
CA ARG A 61 -1.83 8.58 3.58
C ARG A 61 -1.75 7.99 2.18
N LEU A 62 -2.79 8.19 1.38
CA LEU A 62 -2.79 7.72 -0.01
C LEU A 62 -1.77 8.46 -0.86
N LEU A 63 -1.63 9.76 -0.63
CA LEU A 63 -0.61 10.55 -1.32
C LEU A 63 0.80 10.09 -0.94
N GLU A 64 1.00 9.83 0.34
CA GLU A 64 2.28 9.36 0.83
C GLU A 64 2.64 8.00 0.26
N ALA A 65 1.63 7.15 0.07
CA ALA A 65 1.83 5.84 -0.52
C ALA A 65 2.05 5.92 -2.04
N GLY A 66 1.79 7.07 -2.65
CA GLY A 66 2.01 7.24 -4.08
C GLY A 66 0.94 6.63 -4.96
N VAL A 67 -0.25 6.38 -4.42
CA VAL A 67 -1.34 5.78 -5.20
C VAL A 67 -2.41 6.80 -5.61
N VAL A 68 -2.30 8.03 -5.15
CA VAL A 68 -3.22 9.12 -5.47
C VAL A 68 -2.43 10.32 -5.93
N VAL A 69 -3.00 11.08 -6.83
CA VAL A 69 -2.39 12.29 -7.39
C VAL A 69 -3.15 13.50 -6.90
N GLN A 70 -2.41 14.54 -6.54
CA GLN A 70 -2.97 15.82 -6.13
C GLN A 70 -2.70 16.85 -7.21
N GLU A 71 -3.71 17.61 -7.55
CA GLU A 71 -3.57 18.68 -8.54
C GLU A 71 -4.14 19.96 -7.98
N GLN A 72 -3.43 21.06 -8.19
CA GLN A 72 -3.88 22.39 -7.77
C GLN A 72 -4.74 23.00 -8.84
N VAL A 73 -5.90 23.51 -8.44
CA VAL A 73 -6.80 24.23 -9.33
C VAL A 73 -6.91 25.65 -8.83
N ASN A 74 -6.68 26.60 -9.72
CA ASN A 74 -6.70 28.01 -9.36
C ASN A 74 -8.06 28.63 -9.71
N TYR A 75 -8.55 29.47 -8.80
CA TYR A 75 -9.73 30.27 -9.08
C TYR A 75 -9.38 31.41 -9.98
N GLU A 76 -10.36 31.91 -10.75
CA GLU A 76 -10.14 33.03 -11.65
C GLU A 76 -9.75 34.31 -10.91
N HIS A 77 -10.27 34.47 -9.71
CA HIS A 77 -10.09 35.70 -8.93
C HIS A 77 -9.05 35.56 -7.81
N GLY A 78 -8.19 34.57 -7.90
CA GLY A 78 -7.18 34.33 -6.90
C GLY A 78 -7.58 33.21 -5.97
N GLY A 79 -6.58 32.65 -5.31
CA GLY A 79 -6.78 31.50 -4.45
C GLY A 79 -6.76 30.20 -5.25
N TYR A 80 -6.74 29.11 -4.54
CA TYR A 80 -6.68 27.80 -5.17
C TYR A 80 -7.27 26.75 -4.25
N TYR A 81 -7.52 25.57 -4.82
CA TYR A 81 -7.92 24.40 -4.06
C TYR A 81 -7.29 23.18 -4.72
N TYR A 82 -7.30 22.05 -4.01
CA TYR A 82 -6.72 20.82 -4.52
C TYR A 82 -7.79 19.82 -4.87
N VAL A 83 -7.55 19.09 -5.93
CA VAL A 83 -8.37 17.95 -6.31
C VAL A 83 -7.50 16.72 -6.34
N TYR A 84 -8.13 15.56 -6.20
CA TYR A 84 -7.45 14.29 -6.04
C TYR A 84 -8.04 13.27 -7.00
N ARG A 85 -7.18 12.41 -7.50
CA ARG A 85 -7.60 11.30 -8.32
C ARG A 85 -6.68 10.13 -8.07
N SER A 86 -7.18 8.91 -8.33
CA SER A 86 -6.33 7.75 -8.20
C SER A 86 -5.30 7.75 -9.32
N ARG A 87 -4.13 7.25 -9.00
CA ARG A 87 -3.11 7.04 -10.01
C ARG A 87 -3.55 5.91 -10.92
N ALA A 88 -3.02 5.86 -12.15
CA ALA A 88 -3.38 4.80 -13.09
C ALA A 88 -3.14 3.44 -12.46
N PRO A 89 -4.11 2.52 -12.51
CA PRO A 89 -3.96 1.21 -11.88
C PRO A 89 -2.72 0.45 -12.35
N GLU A 90 -2.33 0.62 -13.61
CA GLU A 90 -1.15 -0.03 -14.16
C GLU A 90 0.11 0.45 -13.46
N GLU A 91 0.17 1.74 -13.16
CA GLU A 91 1.32 2.32 -12.48
C GLU A 91 1.38 1.86 -11.03
N VAL A 92 0.24 1.82 -10.35
CA VAL A 92 0.15 1.35 -8.98
C VAL A 92 0.58 -0.10 -8.90
N ALA A 93 0.08 -0.92 -9.81
CA ALA A 93 0.44 -2.34 -9.87
C ALA A 93 1.93 -2.53 -10.13
N HIS A 94 2.50 -1.72 -11.00
CA HIS A 94 3.93 -1.79 -11.30
C HIS A 94 4.76 -1.46 -10.06
N ASP A 95 4.37 -0.44 -9.33
CA ASP A 95 5.07 -0.07 -8.10
C ASP A 95 4.98 -1.18 -7.05
N MET A 96 3.79 -1.78 -6.92
CA MET A 96 3.62 -2.91 -6.00
C MET A 96 4.53 -4.07 -6.35
N GLN A 97 4.64 -4.36 -7.64
CA GLN A 97 5.48 -5.47 -8.11
C GLN A 97 6.94 -5.21 -7.78
N ARG A 98 7.39 -3.96 -7.94
CA ARG A 98 8.76 -3.60 -7.60
C ARG A 98 9.02 -3.74 -6.10
N LEU A 99 8.08 -3.27 -5.29
CA LEU A 99 8.21 -3.42 -3.84
C LEU A 99 8.26 -4.88 -3.43
N LEU A 100 7.42 -5.70 -4.06
CA LEU A 100 7.38 -7.13 -3.77
C LEU A 100 8.72 -7.78 -4.13
N ASN A 101 9.27 -7.41 -5.28
CA ASN A 101 10.57 -7.95 -5.69
C ASN A 101 11.67 -7.54 -4.74
N ASP A 102 11.65 -6.29 -4.27
CA ASP A 102 12.64 -5.80 -3.31
C ASP A 102 12.51 -6.52 -1.98
N TRP A 103 11.26 -6.75 -1.52
CA TRP A 103 11.03 -7.49 -0.28
C TRP A 103 11.49 -8.93 -0.41
N TYR A 104 11.24 -9.55 -1.55
CA TYR A 104 11.67 -10.92 -1.77
C TYR A 104 13.19 -11.04 -1.63
N ALA A 105 13.92 -10.11 -2.22
CA ALA A 105 15.38 -10.11 -2.13
C ALA A 105 15.85 -9.86 -0.70
N ALA A 106 15.22 -8.89 -0.02
CA ALA A 106 15.58 -8.55 1.35
C ALA A 106 15.32 -9.71 2.31
N ILE A 107 14.16 -10.36 2.15
CA ILE A 107 13.81 -11.51 3.00
C ILE A 107 14.76 -12.66 2.73
N GLY A 108 15.13 -12.85 1.47
CA GLY A 108 16.10 -13.89 1.12
C GLY A 108 17.43 -13.70 1.84
N GLN A 109 17.89 -12.46 1.94
CA GLN A 109 19.10 -12.16 2.67
C GLN A 109 18.97 -12.44 4.17
N LEU A 110 17.80 -12.10 4.72
CA LEU A 110 17.57 -12.37 6.14
C LEU A 110 17.52 -13.86 6.43
N ILE A 111 16.96 -14.64 5.53
CA ILE A 111 16.95 -16.09 5.65
C ILE A 111 18.39 -16.61 5.65
N GLN A 112 19.20 -16.07 4.78
CA GLN A 112 20.61 -16.48 4.71
C GLN A 112 21.35 -16.15 6.00
N GLU A 113 21.09 -14.95 6.54
CA GLU A 113 21.70 -14.56 7.82
C GLU A 113 21.25 -15.45 8.95
N PHE A 114 19.96 -15.82 8.95
CA PHE A 114 19.41 -16.72 9.95
C PHE A 114 20.13 -18.07 9.89
N GLU A 115 20.29 -18.58 8.69
CA GLU A 115 20.98 -19.87 8.50
C GLU A 115 22.42 -19.78 8.98
N ASP A 116 23.14 -18.73 8.60
CA ASP A 116 24.53 -18.56 9.00
C ASP A 116 24.67 -18.45 10.50
N ARG A 117 23.74 -17.74 11.15
CA ARG A 117 23.83 -17.49 12.59
C ARG A 117 23.43 -18.67 13.44
N TYR A 118 22.39 -19.37 13.06
CA TYR A 118 21.79 -20.39 13.91
C TYR A 118 22.04 -21.82 13.48
N CYS A 119 22.35 -22.05 12.23
CA CYS A 119 22.64 -23.38 11.74
C CYS A 119 24.13 -23.69 11.69
N ARG A 120 24.95 -22.64 11.76
CA ARG A 120 26.39 -22.80 11.72
C ARG A 120 26.89 -23.45 13.00
N ASP A 121 27.63 -24.50 12.84
CA ASP A 121 28.23 -25.19 13.96
C ASP A 121 29.63 -24.59 14.23
N PRO A 122 29.89 -24.10 15.42
CA PRO A 122 31.22 -23.53 15.74
C PRO A 122 32.36 -24.50 15.54
N GLU A 123 32.05 -25.80 15.55
CA GLU A 123 33.06 -26.82 15.36
C GLU A 123 33.19 -27.31 13.93
N GLY A 124 32.45 -26.67 13.04
CA GLY A 124 32.59 -26.99 11.62
C GLY A 124 31.65 -28.03 11.07
N ARG A 125 30.57 -28.34 11.77
CA ARG A 125 29.62 -29.34 11.32
C ARG A 125 28.41 -28.68 10.67
N GLU A 126 28.67 -27.77 9.78
CA GLU A 126 27.68 -26.94 9.17
C GLU A 126 26.64 -27.69 8.35
N LYS A 127 27.07 -28.76 7.68
CA LYS A 127 26.18 -29.50 6.82
C LYS A 127 25.01 -30.10 7.58
N GLN A 128 25.27 -30.63 8.76
CA GLN A 128 24.22 -31.21 9.56
C GLN A 128 23.29 -30.17 10.12
N SER A 129 23.84 -29.01 10.42
CA SER A 129 23.03 -27.91 10.92
C SER A 129 22.08 -27.40 9.88
N ILE A 130 22.51 -27.34 8.65
CA ILE A 130 21.69 -26.88 7.54
C ILE A 130 20.46 -27.77 7.37
N GLU A 131 20.67 -29.07 7.45
CA GLU A 131 19.56 -30.01 7.36
C GLU A 131 18.58 -29.84 8.52
N SER A 132 19.09 -29.54 9.70
CA SER A 132 18.23 -29.30 10.84
C SER A 132 17.35 -28.10 10.67
N CYS A 133 17.83 -27.07 10.00
CA CYS A 133 17.10 -25.84 9.82
C CYS A 133 16.06 -25.93 8.71
N LEU A 134 16.23 -26.86 7.82
CA LEU A 134 15.28 -27.06 6.75
C LEU A 134 14.13 -27.95 7.18
#